data_814e07d1858506b478e2175f3a09aafa
#
_entry.id   814e07d1858506b478e2175f3a09aafa
#
_cell.length_a   1.000
_cell.length_b   1.000
_cell.length_c   1.000
_cell.angle_alpha   90.00
_cell.angle_beta   90.00
_cell.angle_gamma   90.00
#
_symmetry.space_group_name_H-M   'P 1'
#
loop_
_entity.id
_entity.type
_entity.pdbx_description
1 polymer ?
#
loop_
_entity_poly.entity_id
_entity_poly.type
_entity_poly.pdbx_seq_one_letter_code
_entity_poly.pdbx_strand_id
1 'polypeptide(L)'
;MQQWKLIGSNTLYADSWSKVVRKTYDAGHGDADFIVLEKPEFALIAAIDASRNLLLVRQYRHGVDRSYWALPGGFVDAGETPAAAAQRELREETGYTAKRVSYIGALHPIPAFLKTMAHIVLCEDIAKDPSAVIDTEIESSDIIPLDTVIQKILSGEIHEMQAVAAILLVNEFLRQRAASPSAPR
;
A
#
# COMPACT_ATOMS: atom_id res chain seq x y z
N MET A 1 -17.96 10.20 26.25
CA MET A 1 -17.31 9.13 25.47
C MET A 1 -16.49 8.28 26.44
N GLN A 2 -16.67 6.97 26.41
CA GLN A 2 -15.89 6.03 27.21
C GLN A 2 -14.43 6.07 26.71
N GLN A 3 -13.50 6.41 27.58
CA GLN A 3 -12.08 6.54 27.22
C GLN A 3 -11.39 5.23 27.55
N TRP A 4 -11.01 4.45 26.53
CA TRP A 4 -10.18 3.27 26.68
C TRP A 4 -8.78 3.66 27.16
N LYS A 5 -8.36 3.18 28.33
CA LYS A 5 -7.04 3.45 28.89
C LYS A 5 -6.18 2.18 28.79
N LEU A 6 -5.06 2.26 28.09
CA LEU A 6 -4.08 1.16 28.06
C LEU A 6 -3.47 0.99 29.45
N ILE A 7 -3.63 -0.19 30.05
CA ILE A 7 -3.13 -0.54 31.38
C ILE A 7 -2.08 -1.65 31.37
N GLY A 8 -1.97 -2.40 30.26
CA GLY A 8 -0.99 -3.48 30.10
C GLY A 8 -0.63 -3.74 28.65
N SER A 9 0.60 -4.22 28.43
CA SER A 9 1.08 -4.63 27.10
C SER A 9 2.08 -5.79 27.28
N ASN A 10 1.82 -6.93 26.59
CA ASN A 10 2.68 -8.09 26.62
C ASN A 10 2.93 -8.60 25.20
N THR A 11 4.19 -8.75 24.82
CA THR A 11 4.58 -9.32 23.53
C THR A 11 4.43 -10.84 23.60
N LEU A 12 3.61 -11.39 22.70
CA LEU A 12 3.36 -12.83 22.58
C LEU A 12 4.30 -13.50 21.58
N TYR A 13 4.66 -12.77 20.52
CA TYR A 13 5.60 -13.19 19.47
C TYR A 13 6.28 -11.99 18.85
N ALA A 14 7.53 -12.15 18.45
CA ALA A 14 8.25 -11.13 17.66
C ALA A 14 9.31 -11.79 16.77
N ASP A 15 9.42 -11.29 15.55
CA ASP A 15 10.52 -11.54 14.61
C ASP A 15 10.99 -10.24 13.97
N SER A 16 11.76 -10.32 12.87
CA SER A 16 12.27 -9.14 12.15
C SER A 16 11.16 -8.32 11.47
N TRP A 17 9.99 -8.93 11.20
CA TRP A 17 8.95 -8.36 10.35
C TRP A 17 7.61 -8.16 11.05
N SER A 18 7.43 -8.78 12.22
CA SER A 18 6.12 -8.84 12.87
C SER A 18 6.25 -8.92 14.37
N LYS A 19 5.32 -8.25 15.06
CA LYS A 19 5.19 -8.36 16.51
C LYS A 19 3.73 -8.54 16.88
N VAL A 20 3.42 -9.62 17.58
CA VAL A 20 2.08 -9.89 18.12
C VAL A 20 2.05 -9.47 19.57
N VAL A 21 1.16 -8.55 19.93
CA VAL A 21 1.08 -7.93 21.25
C VAL A 21 -0.32 -8.12 21.83
N ARG A 22 -0.41 -8.61 23.07
CA ARG A 22 -1.63 -8.49 23.86
C ARG A 22 -1.63 -7.14 24.55
N LYS A 23 -2.67 -6.34 24.32
CA LYS A 23 -2.89 -5.05 24.98
C LYS A 23 -4.12 -5.14 25.87
N THR A 24 -3.96 -4.78 27.15
CA THR A 24 -5.05 -4.77 28.14
C THR A 24 -5.49 -3.33 28.35
N TYR A 25 -6.78 -3.08 28.24
CA TYR A 25 -7.38 -1.76 28.42
C TYR A 25 -8.39 -1.81 29.56
N ASP A 26 -8.39 -0.76 30.41
CA ASP A 26 -9.49 -0.44 31.28
C ASP A 26 -10.64 0.14 30.45
N ALA A 27 -11.77 -0.54 30.43
CA ALA A 27 -12.95 -0.14 29.69
C ALA A 27 -13.96 0.64 30.57
N GLY A 28 -13.61 0.97 31.84
CA GLY A 28 -14.49 1.64 32.79
C GLY A 28 -15.58 0.75 33.43
N HIS A 29 -15.69 -0.48 32.97
CA HIS A 29 -16.59 -1.53 33.51
C HIS A 29 -15.92 -2.90 33.62
N GLY A 30 -14.58 -2.92 33.57
CA GLY A 30 -13.70 -4.09 33.60
C GLY A 30 -12.60 -4.00 32.56
N ASP A 31 -11.62 -4.90 32.66
CA ASP A 31 -10.49 -4.98 31.75
C ASP A 31 -10.85 -5.76 30.48
N ALA A 32 -10.29 -5.34 29.34
CA ALA A 32 -10.47 -6.00 28.06
C ALA A 32 -9.12 -6.22 27.36
N ASP A 33 -8.89 -7.44 26.88
CA ASP A 33 -7.69 -7.82 26.14
C ASP A 33 -7.92 -7.76 24.63
N PHE A 34 -6.96 -7.20 23.89
CA PHE A 34 -6.93 -7.18 22.44
C PHE A 34 -5.60 -7.69 21.92
N ILE A 35 -5.64 -8.52 20.87
CA ILE A 35 -4.45 -8.93 20.14
C ILE A 35 -4.22 -7.94 19.01
N VAL A 36 -3.02 -7.36 18.99
CA VAL A 36 -2.58 -6.40 17.97
C VAL A 36 -1.36 -6.97 17.26
N LEU A 37 -1.42 -7.00 15.92
CA LEU A 37 -0.27 -7.27 15.07
C LEU A 37 0.39 -5.93 14.73
N GLU A 38 1.66 -5.76 15.10
CA GLU A 38 2.47 -4.60 14.72
C GLU A 38 3.38 -4.99 13.55
N LYS A 39 3.38 -4.19 12.48
CA LYS A 39 4.23 -4.36 11.30
C LYS A 39 4.87 -3.03 10.91
N PRO A 40 6.01 -3.05 10.19
CA PRO A 40 6.54 -1.84 9.57
C PRO A 40 5.51 -1.15 8.67
N GLU A 41 5.65 0.15 8.50
CA GLU A 41 4.89 0.90 7.50
C GLU A 41 5.33 0.51 6.09
N PHE A 42 4.46 0.67 5.11
CA PHE A 42 4.75 0.28 3.73
C PHE A 42 4.18 1.26 2.71
N ALA A 43 4.79 1.28 1.52
CA ALA A 43 4.31 2.06 0.39
C ALA A 43 3.49 1.18 -0.57
N LEU A 44 2.35 1.70 -1.04
CA LEU A 44 1.57 1.20 -2.16
C LEU A 44 1.80 2.14 -3.34
N ILE A 45 2.18 1.59 -4.48
CA ILE A 45 2.71 2.35 -5.60
C ILE A 45 1.72 2.33 -6.75
N ALA A 46 1.00 3.43 -6.97
CA ALA A 46 0.23 3.62 -8.19
C ALA A 46 1.17 4.15 -9.29
N ALA A 47 1.72 3.25 -10.08
CA ALA A 47 2.67 3.57 -11.15
C ALA A 47 1.95 3.67 -12.50
N ILE A 48 2.00 4.86 -13.13
CA ILE A 48 1.31 5.13 -14.40
C ILE A 48 2.28 5.61 -15.48
N ASP A 49 2.03 5.18 -16.72
CA ASP A 49 2.73 5.68 -17.89
C ASP A 49 2.15 7.03 -18.40
N ALA A 50 2.76 7.57 -19.45
CA ALA A 50 2.31 8.82 -20.07
C ALA A 50 0.89 8.75 -20.68
N SER A 51 0.40 7.55 -20.95
CA SER A 51 -0.94 7.29 -21.48
C SER A 51 -1.96 6.99 -20.40
N ARG A 52 -1.59 7.14 -19.10
CA ARG A 52 -2.41 6.82 -17.93
C ARG A 52 -2.78 5.33 -17.83
N ASN A 53 -1.91 4.45 -18.32
CA ASN A 53 -2.02 3.03 -18.02
C ASN A 53 -1.36 2.77 -16.66
N LEU A 54 -2.04 1.98 -15.82
CA LEU A 54 -1.58 1.61 -14.48
C LEU A 54 -0.83 0.28 -14.53
N LEU A 55 0.34 0.23 -13.92
CA LEU A 55 1.10 -0.98 -13.69
C LEU A 55 0.47 -1.74 -12.52
N LEU A 56 0.08 -2.98 -12.80
CA LEU A 56 -0.37 -3.95 -11.81
C LEU A 56 0.64 -5.09 -11.72
N VAL A 57 0.74 -5.68 -10.55
CA VAL A 57 1.52 -6.89 -10.29
C VAL A 57 0.61 -8.02 -9.83
N ARG A 58 0.95 -9.26 -10.19
CA ARG A 58 0.31 -10.45 -9.67
C ARG A 58 1.20 -11.08 -8.62
N GLN A 59 0.70 -11.21 -7.40
CA GLN A 59 1.47 -11.64 -6.26
C GLN A 59 0.68 -12.67 -5.44
N TYR A 60 1.36 -13.75 -5.01
CA TYR A 60 0.77 -14.73 -4.10
C TYR A 60 0.65 -14.16 -2.68
N ARG A 61 -0.55 -14.29 -2.10
CA ARG A 61 -0.86 -13.82 -0.75
C ARG A 61 -1.05 -15.02 0.19
N HIS A 62 -0.03 -15.31 0.98
CA HIS A 62 0.02 -16.46 1.89
C HIS A 62 -1.13 -16.52 2.91
N GLY A 63 -1.69 -15.37 3.30
CA GLY A 63 -2.81 -15.33 4.25
C GLY A 63 -4.14 -15.86 3.69
N VAL A 64 -4.24 -16.07 2.38
CA VAL A 64 -5.45 -16.54 1.68
C VAL A 64 -5.15 -17.60 0.63
N ASP A 65 -3.91 -18.04 0.52
CA ASP A 65 -3.41 -19.11 -0.36
C ASP A 65 -3.81 -18.95 -1.83
N ARG A 66 -3.72 -17.71 -2.35
CA ARG A 66 -4.01 -17.41 -3.76
C ARG A 66 -3.35 -16.12 -4.23
N SER A 67 -3.22 -16.01 -5.57
CA SER A 67 -2.63 -14.83 -6.21
C SER A 67 -3.68 -13.78 -6.51
N TYR A 68 -3.32 -12.51 -6.30
CA TYR A 68 -4.15 -11.35 -6.57
C TYR A 68 -3.45 -10.38 -7.52
N TRP A 69 -4.24 -9.65 -8.29
CA TRP A 69 -3.79 -8.41 -8.91
C TRP A 69 -3.74 -7.32 -7.83
N ALA A 70 -2.59 -6.71 -7.67
CA ALA A 70 -2.28 -5.71 -6.66
C ALA A 70 -1.46 -4.57 -7.26
N LEU A 71 -1.21 -3.54 -6.46
CA LEU A 71 -0.18 -2.56 -6.74
C LEU A 71 1.18 -3.10 -6.28
N PRO A 72 2.29 -2.75 -6.96
CA PRO A 72 3.63 -2.95 -6.41
C PRO A 72 3.77 -2.18 -5.10
N GLY A 73 4.67 -2.63 -4.22
CA GLY A 73 4.93 -1.96 -2.96
C GLY A 73 5.62 -2.82 -1.93
N GLY A 74 6.27 -2.16 -0.99
CA GLY A 74 7.02 -2.81 0.06
C GLY A 74 7.24 -1.94 1.28
N PHE A 75 8.02 -2.42 2.23
CA PHE A 75 8.23 -1.74 3.50
C PHE A 75 9.05 -0.46 3.33
N VAL A 76 8.73 0.52 4.18
CA VAL A 76 9.52 1.74 4.34
C VAL A 76 10.63 1.45 5.33
N ASP A 77 11.88 1.51 4.87
CA ASP A 77 13.03 1.24 5.70
C ASP A 77 13.30 2.35 6.73
N ALA A 78 14.04 2.03 7.78
CA ALA A 78 14.38 2.99 8.83
C ALA A 78 15.15 4.19 8.25
N GLY A 79 14.58 5.39 8.39
CA GLY A 79 15.14 6.63 7.86
C GLY A 79 14.80 6.91 6.39
N GLU A 80 14.07 6.04 5.73
CA GLU A 80 13.57 6.24 4.37
C GLU A 80 12.25 7.02 4.39
N THR A 81 11.99 7.81 3.36
CA THR A 81 10.66 8.40 3.17
C THR A 81 9.77 7.46 2.36
N PRO A 82 8.43 7.51 2.51
CA PRO A 82 7.53 6.69 1.70
C PRO A 82 7.70 6.87 0.18
N ALA A 83 8.09 8.07 -0.26
CA ALA A 83 8.36 8.35 -1.67
C ALA A 83 9.67 7.69 -2.15
N ALA A 84 10.69 7.63 -1.30
CA ALA A 84 11.95 6.93 -1.61
C ALA A 84 11.74 5.42 -1.64
N ALA A 85 11.04 4.86 -0.64
CA ALA A 85 10.65 3.45 -0.62
C ALA A 85 9.88 3.07 -1.88
N ALA A 86 8.91 3.89 -2.29
CA ALA A 86 8.14 3.65 -3.51
C ALA A 86 8.99 3.59 -4.78
N GLN A 87 10.01 4.45 -4.91
CA GLN A 87 10.93 4.41 -6.06
C GLN A 87 11.81 3.17 -6.05
N ARG A 88 12.34 2.81 -4.89
CA ARG A 88 13.17 1.61 -4.71
C ARG A 88 12.37 0.35 -5.04
N GLU A 89 11.22 0.17 -4.40
CA GLU A 89 10.35 -1.01 -4.58
C GLU A 89 9.81 -1.12 -6.01
N LEU A 90 9.41 0.00 -6.64
CA LEU A 90 8.98 0.01 -8.03
C LEU A 90 10.07 -0.57 -8.94
N ARG A 91 11.32 -0.17 -8.71
CA ARG A 91 12.46 -0.64 -9.50
C ARG A 91 12.80 -2.10 -9.20
N GLU A 92 12.81 -2.51 -7.95
CA GLU A 92 13.16 -3.86 -7.49
C GLU A 92 12.12 -4.89 -7.91
N GLU A 93 10.84 -4.61 -7.71
CA GLU A 93 9.76 -5.54 -8.04
C GLU A 93 9.42 -5.60 -9.54
N THR A 94 9.54 -4.50 -10.25
CA THR A 94 8.96 -4.40 -11.60
C THR A 94 9.96 -4.02 -12.69
N GLY A 95 11.13 -3.54 -12.33
CA GLY A 95 12.12 -2.99 -13.26
C GLY A 95 11.72 -1.66 -13.89
N TYR A 96 10.75 -0.95 -13.32
CA TYR A 96 10.37 0.39 -13.75
C TYR A 96 10.91 1.46 -12.82
N THR A 97 11.19 2.64 -13.38
CA THR A 97 11.47 3.88 -12.64
C THR A 97 10.45 4.94 -13.02
N ALA A 98 10.27 5.95 -12.18
CA ALA A 98 9.33 7.04 -12.42
C ALA A 98 10.04 8.39 -12.52
N LYS A 99 9.55 9.28 -13.41
CA LYS A 99 10.08 10.64 -13.51
C LYS A 99 9.51 11.57 -12.46
N ARG A 100 8.28 11.37 -12.04
CA ARG A 100 7.59 12.17 -11.02
C ARG A 100 7.02 11.27 -9.96
N VAL A 101 7.17 11.69 -8.70
CA VAL A 101 6.66 10.98 -7.54
C VAL A 101 5.89 11.95 -6.67
N SER A 102 4.66 11.59 -6.33
CA SER A 102 3.78 12.38 -5.48
C SER A 102 3.24 11.54 -4.33
N TYR A 103 3.41 12.03 -3.11
CA TYR A 103 2.75 11.44 -1.96
C TYR A 103 1.28 11.84 -1.93
N ILE A 104 0.38 10.87 -1.92
CA ILE A 104 -1.08 11.09 -1.98
C ILE A 104 -1.70 11.09 -0.58
N GLY A 105 -1.22 10.23 0.30
CA GLY A 105 -1.75 10.11 1.65
C GLY A 105 -1.41 8.78 2.30
N ALA A 106 -2.01 8.52 3.46
CA ALA A 106 -1.83 7.26 4.17
C ALA A 106 -3.16 6.73 4.73
N LEU A 107 -3.26 5.43 4.81
CA LEU A 107 -4.41 4.71 5.35
C LEU A 107 -3.98 3.69 6.39
N HIS A 108 -4.80 3.45 7.38
CA HIS A 108 -4.70 2.27 8.24
C HIS A 108 -5.41 1.10 7.55
N PRO A 109 -4.71 0.02 7.17
CA PRO A 109 -5.33 -1.09 6.43
C PRO A 109 -6.43 -1.79 7.24
N ILE A 110 -6.15 -2.16 8.48
CA ILE A 110 -7.11 -2.85 9.36
C ILE A 110 -6.92 -2.33 10.80
N PRO A 111 -7.41 -1.13 11.13
CA PRO A 111 -7.15 -0.49 12.43
C PRO A 111 -7.70 -1.27 13.63
N ALA A 112 -8.58 -2.23 13.42
CA ALA A 112 -9.14 -3.06 14.48
C ALA A 112 -8.09 -3.92 15.20
N PHE A 113 -7.05 -4.38 14.50
CA PHE A 113 -6.03 -5.25 15.10
C PHE A 113 -4.63 -5.12 14.46
N LEU A 114 -4.48 -4.37 13.37
CA LEU A 114 -3.20 -4.20 12.69
C LEU A 114 -2.68 -2.78 12.91
N LYS A 115 -1.52 -2.67 13.56
CA LYS A 115 -0.79 -1.41 13.72
C LYS A 115 0.27 -1.33 12.63
N THR A 116 -0.07 -0.61 11.57
CA THR A 116 0.81 -0.20 10.48
C THR A 116 0.16 0.96 9.73
N MET A 117 0.89 1.56 8.81
CA MET A 117 0.40 2.57 7.88
C MET A 117 0.72 2.15 6.45
N ALA A 118 -0.26 2.25 5.57
CA ALA A 118 -0.10 2.10 4.13
C ALA A 118 0.01 3.49 3.50
N HIS A 119 1.18 3.85 2.99
CA HIS A 119 1.42 5.10 2.30
C HIS A 119 1.11 4.96 0.82
N ILE A 120 0.27 5.82 0.28
CA ILE A 120 -0.10 5.81 -1.14
C ILE A 120 0.78 6.80 -1.88
N VAL A 121 1.52 6.30 -2.85
CA VAL A 121 2.46 7.06 -3.66
C VAL A 121 2.11 6.90 -5.15
N LEU A 122 1.93 8.02 -5.82
CA LEU A 122 1.74 8.09 -7.27
C LEU A 122 3.10 8.27 -7.94
N CYS A 123 3.46 7.33 -8.80
CA CYS A 123 4.65 7.32 -9.65
C CYS A 123 4.22 7.54 -11.10
N GLU A 124 4.63 8.64 -11.73
CA GLU A 124 4.20 9.01 -13.08
C GLU A 124 5.34 8.99 -14.08
N ASP A 125 4.96 8.83 -15.36
CA ASP A 125 5.89 8.72 -16.50
C ASP A 125 6.90 7.59 -16.29
N ILE A 126 6.37 6.41 -15.93
CA ILE A 126 7.20 5.24 -15.70
C ILE A 126 7.86 4.77 -17.00
N ALA A 127 9.11 4.30 -16.87
CA ALA A 127 9.87 3.70 -17.96
C ALA A 127 10.69 2.53 -17.44
N LYS A 128 10.91 1.52 -18.28
CA LYS A 128 11.77 0.38 -17.94
C LYS A 128 13.22 0.83 -17.73
N ASP A 129 13.82 0.35 -16.65
CA ASP A 129 15.25 0.41 -16.41
C ASP A 129 15.88 -0.93 -16.83
N PRO A 130 16.64 -0.97 -17.93
CA PRO A 130 17.23 -2.23 -18.42
C PRO A 130 18.32 -2.77 -17.48
N SER A 131 18.78 -1.98 -16.51
CA SER A 131 19.79 -2.38 -15.51
C SER A 131 19.17 -2.90 -14.21
N ALA A 132 17.84 -2.86 -14.07
CA ALA A 132 17.17 -3.34 -12.86
C ALA A 132 17.30 -4.86 -12.73
N VAL A 133 17.63 -5.30 -11.52
CA VAL A 133 17.52 -6.71 -11.14
C VAL A 133 16.15 -6.86 -10.46
N ILE A 134 15.28 -7.68 -11.06
CA ILE A 134 13.88 -7.85 -10.60
C ILE A 134 13.85 -8.95 -9.56
N ASP A 135 13.15 -8.68 -8.45
CA ASP A 135 12.88 -9.65 -7.41
C ASP A 135 11.93 -10.75 -7.91
N THR A 136 12.00 -11.92 -7.28
CA THR A 136 11.21 -13.11 -7.64
C THR A 136 9.86 -13.20 -6.91
N GLU A 137 9.51 -12.23 -6.07
CA GLU A 137 8.24 -12.23 -5.33
C GLU A 137 7.02 -11.95 -6.21
N ILE A 138 7.22 -11.35 -7.39
CA ILE A 138 6.17 -11.03 -8.34
C ILE A 138 6.04 -12.14 -9.38
N GLU A 139 4.85 -12.73 -9.51
CA GLU A 139 4.56 -13.76 -10.51
C GLU A 139 4.51 -13.20 -11.94
N SER A 140 3.90 -12.04 -12.10
CA SER A 140 3.78 -11.32 -13.38
C SER A 140 3.39 -9.86 -13.16
N SER A 141 3.59 -9.03 -14.17
CA SER A 141 3.10 -7.65 -14.19
C SER A 141 2.41 -7.33 -15.51
N ASP A 142 1.45 -6.40 -15.48
CA ASP A 142 0.74 -5.93 -16.65
C ASP A 142 0.49 -4.41 -16.55
N ILE A 143 0.43 -3.73 -17.69
CA ILE A 143 0.15 -2.30 -17.78
C ILE A 143 -1.19 -2.14 -18.51
N ILE A 144 -2.20 -1.67 -17.77
CA ILE A 144 -3.59 -1.66 -18.20
C ILE A 144 -4.15 -0.24 -18.09
N PRO A 145 -4.97 0.24 -19.06
CA PRO A 145 -5.62 1.55 -18.95
C PRO A 145 -6.35 1.70 -17.60
N LEU A 146 -6.12 2.83 -16.93
CA LEU A 146 -6.67 3.06 -15.58
C LEU A 146 -8.19 2.92 -15.55
N ASP A 147 -8.90 3.37 -16.60
CA ASP A 147 -10.35 3.22 -16.68
C ASP A 147 -10.76 1.74 -16.75
N THR A 148 -9.98 0.89 -17.43
CA THR A 148 -10.20 -0.57 -17.46
C THR A 148 -9.96 -1.18 -16.07
N VAL A 149 -8.94 -0.71 -15.34
CA VAL A 149 -8.70 -1.16 -13.97
C VAL A 149 -9.87 -0.82 -13.05
N ILE A 150 -10.45 0.37 -13.20
CA ILE A 150 -11.67 0.75 -12.44
C ILE A 150 -12.83 -0.20 -12.77
N GLN A 151 -13.05 -0.58 -14.04
CA GLN A 151 -14.07 -1.56 -14.39
C GLN A 151 -13.80 -2.94 -13.76
N LYS A 152 -12.53 -3.37 -13.72
CA LYS A 152 -12.13 -4.63 -13.07
C LYS A 152 -12.36 -4.61 -11.54
N ILE A 153 -12.22 -3.46 -10.90
CA ILE A 153 -12.59 -3.27 -9.49
C ILE A 153 -14.12 -3.40 -9.32
N LEU A 154 -14.89 -2.70 -10.14
CA LEU A 154 -16.36 -2.71 -10.05
C LEU A 154 -16.97 -4.09 -10.36
N SER A 155 -16.33 -4.89 -11.21
CA SER A 155 -16.75 -6.27 -11.50
C SER A 155 -16.29 -7.28 -10.44
N GLY A 156 -15.43 -6.88 -9.48
CA GLY A 156 -14.87 -7.75 -8.46
C GLY A 156 -13.68 -8.61 -8.94
N GLU A 157 -13.13 -8.37 -10.12
CA GLU A 157 -11.93 -9.06 -10.60
C GLU A 157 -10.68 -8.60 -9.82
N ILE A 158 -10.60 -7.30 -9.51
CA ILE A 158 -9.61 -6.72 -8.59
C ILE A 158 -10.33 -6.39 -7.29
N HIS A 159 -10.01 -7.11 -6.22
CA HIS A 159 -10.72 -7.03 -4.93
C HIS A 159 -9.80 -7.11 -3.71
N GLU A 160 -8.50 -6.97 -3.88
CA GLU A 160 -7.56 -6.75 -2.77
C GLU A 160 -7.79 -5.34 -2.24
N MET A 161 -8.23 -5.25 -0.99
CA MET A 161 -8.76 -4.01 -0.40
C MET A 161 -7.77 -2.83 -0.49
N GLN A 162 -6.49 -3.09 -0.26
CA GLN A 162 -5.47 -2.04 -0.24
C GLN A 162 -5.23 -1.48 -1.65
N ALA A 163 -5.15 -2.36 -2.66
CA ALA A 163 -5.04 -1.95 -4.06
C ALA A 163 -6.28 -1.17 -4.50
N VAL A 164 -7.49 -1.66 -4.18
CA VAL A 164 -8.76 -0.98 -4.50
C VAL A 164 -8.79 0.42 -3.90
N ALA A 165 -8.48 0.57 -2.61
CA ALA A 165 -8.50 1.87 -1.93
C ALA A 165 -7.48 2.84 -2.55
N ALA A 166 -6.25 2.41 -2.77
CA ALA A 166 -5.18 3.24 -3.34
C ALA A 166 -5.50 3.66 -4.78
N ILE A 167 -5.97 2.73 -5.63
CA ILE A 167 -6.33 3.01 -7.03
C ILE A 167 -7.46 4.05 -7.11
N LEU A 168 -8.51 3.89 -6.30
CA LEU A 168 -9.64 4.82 -6.31
C LEU A 168 -9.23 6.22 -5.82
N LEU A 169 -8.40 6.32 -4.77
CA LEU A 169 -7.87 7.60 -4.30
C LEU A 169 -7.00 8.29 -5.35
N VAL A 170 -6.10 7.55 -5.99
CA VAL A 170 -5.25 8.08 -7.05
C VAL A 170 -6.07 8.51 -8.27
N ASN A 171 -7.07 7.71 -8.66
CA ASN A 171 -7.95 8.10 -9.76
C ASN A 171 -8.68 9.42 -9.48
N GLU A 172 -9.22 9.59 -8.26
CA GLU A 172 -9.87 10.84 -7.88
C GLU A 172 -8.89 12.01 -7.81
N PHE A 173 -7.69 11.82 -7.26
CA PHE A 173 -6.63 12.83 -7.27
C PHE A 173 -6.29 13.29 -8.68
N LEU A 174 -6.14 12.37 -9.64
CA LEU A 174 -5.86 12.67 -11.03
C LEU A 174 -7.01 13.43 -11.72
N ARG A 175 -8.26 13.08 -11.39
CA ARG A 175 -9.45 13.80 -11.89
C ARG A 175 -9.51 15.24 -11.38
N GLN A 176 -9.29 15.46 -10.09
CA GLN A 176 -9.27 16.80 -9.50
C GLN A 176 -8.15 17.67 -10.06
N ARG A 177 -6.95 17.08 -10.23
CA ARG A 177 -5.82 17.78 -10.85
C ARG A 177 -6.12 18.20 -12.30
N ALA A 178 -6.81 17.36 -13.07
CA ALA A 178 -7.20 17.67 -14.44
C ALA A 178 -8.30 18.76 -14.50
N ALA A 179 -9.19 18.80 -13.51
CA ALA A 179 -10.24 19.81 -13.41
C ALA A 179 -9.74 21.18 -12.91
N SER A 180 -8.56 21.23 -12.29
CA SER A 180 -7.94 22.47 -11.77
C SER A 180 -6.59 22.75 -12.46
N PRO A 181 -6.57 23.16 -13.74
CA PRO A 181 -5.34 23.32 -14.51
C PRO A 181 -4.42 24.47 -14.07
N SER A 182 -4.79 25.23 -13.04
CA SER A 182 -4.05 26.40 -12.52
C SER A 182 -3.24 26.13 -11.24
N ALA A 183 -3.21 24.90 -10.73
CA ALA A 183 -2.31 24.56 -9.63
C ALA A 183 -0.86 24.44 -10.16
N PRO A 184 0.15 25.10 -9.54
CA PRO A 184 1.54 25.07 -10.02
C PRO A 184 2.07 23.61 -10.02
N ARG A 185 2.83 23.31 -11.05
CA ARG A 185 3.53 22.02 -11.27
C ARG A 185 4.68 21.84 -10.29
#